data_da3ddaefc54aec8a3bd791b788e6844b
#
_entry.id   da3ddaefc54aec8a3bd791b788e6844b
#
_cell.length_a   1.000
_cell.length_b   1.000
_cell.length_c   1.000
_cell.angle_alpha   90.00
_cell.angle_beta   90.00
_cell.angle_gamma   90.00
#
_symmetry.space_group_name_H-M   'P 1'
#
loop_
_entity.id
_entity.type
_entity.pdbx_description
1 polymer ?
#
loop_
_entity_poly.entity_id
_entity_poly.type
_entity_poly.pdbx_seq_one_letter_code
_entity_poly.pdbx_strand_id
1 'polypeptide(L)'
;MPFDGGFLHKIKQELEPMIGARVDKIGQPNRDCVVIHLHNRGPVRRLVILAGAAPRLHFSAIPIEYPATPPMFCLLLRKHLGGGRLTAVTQQGLDRVLTLHFEATNELGDRAKFRLVCELMGRQGNLVLVGENGKVIDAIHRVDFAASESRPLLSGLEYAYPPRQEKLDLTMTSPLDAADRLLSGPDLPLSKALLAVLEGASPLICRELSYRIAPGDPPVSALSPVQRATVSAVLGEWAAALAPGGGTPLLLGGEKPDFTFLPQRQYEGTNITQTPYPTCSELLEEFYRLKTGSEVVKLAGEGLRRQVTSIHERLVRKRAVRLQELEKSAGRDQLRLYGDLLSANLYRLEKGMTALTCEDYTADPPVNVTIPLEGRLTPSRNVQKYYTEYRKAANAEAVLRRLITECEEEIAYIESVQEALRRATTEGELLEIREELRQQGYLKTMTPKGQKPLQKRRGGTLPPLRYRSSDGYTILCGRNNLQNDQLTLKTAHGSDLWFHIQKQPGSHVILLTGGTPLEELPDQTIEEAAMLAACNSSGRESSRVPIDYTLVKNIKKPNGARPGMVIYETYYTMLTTPDHAAAQKLLEK
;
A
#
# COMPACT_ATOMS: atom_id res chain seq x y z
N MET A 1 20.27 -3.25 3.93
CA MET A 1 19.35 -2.99 5.06
C MET A 1 19.92 -1.81 5.83
N PRO A 2 19.15 -0.79 6.14
CA PRO A 2 19.64 0.38 6.86
C PRO A 2 20.02 0.09 8.32
N PHE A 3 19.40 -0.92 8.96
CA PHE A 3 19.76 -1.34 10.32
C PHE A 3 20.98 -2.26 10.27
N ASP A 4 22.16 -1.64 10.26
CA ASP A 4 23.47 -2.30 10.23
C ASP A 4 24.08 -2.44 11.63
N GLY A 5 25.27 -3.06 11.70
CA GLY A 5 25.94 -3.30 12.98
C GLY A 5 26.44 -2.03 13.64
N GLY A 6 26.87 -1.02 12.86
CA GLY A 6 27.24 0.29 13.37
C GLY A 6 26.05 1.04 13.97
N PHE A 7 24.87 0.95 13.32
CA PHE A 7 23.64 1.54 13.86
C PHE A 7 23.20 0.83 15.16
N LEU A 8 23.31 -0.52 15.20
CA LEU A 8 23.07 -1.28 16.43
C LEU A 8 24.04 -0.88 17.55
N HIS A 9 25.31 -0.58 17.20
CA HIS A 9 26.30 -0.07 18.15
C HIS A 9 25.86 1.26 18.78
N LYS A 10 25.29 2.17 17.99
CA LYS A 10 24.73 3.43 18.52
C LYS A 10 23.54 3.18 19.43
N ILE A 11 22.66 2.23 19.11
CA ILE A 11 21.56 1.83 20.00
C ILE A 11 22.09 1.18 21.30
N LYS A 12 23.16 0.38 21.21
CA LYS A 12 23.82 -0.16 22.42
C LYS A 12 24.27 0.97 23.35
N GLN A 13 24.87 2.03 22.82
CA GLN A 13 25.27 3.20 23.62
C GLN A 13 24.07 3.89 24.30
N GLU A 14 22.88 3.93 23.65
CA GLU A 14 21.64 4.43 24.25
C GLU A 14 21.08 3.50 25.36
N LEU A 15 21.42 2.20 25.33
CA LEU A 15 21.03 1.22 26.35
C LEU A 15 21.93 1.22 27.57
N GLU A 16 23.18 1.61 27.46
CA GLU A 16 24.17 1.58 28.56
C GLU A 16 23.70 2.33 29.82
N PRO A 17 23.05 3.51 29.75
CA PRO A 17 22.50 4.19 30.92
C PRO A 17 21.37 3.40 31.62
N MET A 18 20.82 2.37 30.99
CA MET A 18 19.79 1.50 31.58
C MET A 18 20.39 0.29 32.32
N ILE A 19 21.70 0.14 32.36
CA ILE A 19 22.34 -0.88 33.19
C ILE A 19 21.98 -0.62 34.68
N GLY A 20 21.54 -1.68 35.37
CA GLY A 20 20.95 -1.62 36.72
C GLY A 20 19.42 -1.51 36.73
N ALA A 21 18.79 -1.22 35.59
CA ALA A 21 17.34 -1.08 35.47
C ALA A 21 16.62 -2.40 35.82
N ARG A 22 15.51 -2.29 36.55
CA ARG A 22 14.60 -3.40 36.86
C ARG A 22 13.68 -3.67 35.67
N VAL A 23 13.39 -4.94 35.43
CA VAL A 23 12.37 -5.38 34.49
C VAL A 23 11.01 -5.33 35.17
N ASP A 24 10.18 -4.34 34.80
CA ASP A 24 8.84 -4.19 35.40
C ASP A 24 7.77 -5.01 34.69
N LYS A 25 7.83 -5.06 33.35
CA LYS A 25 6.84 -5.77 32.55
C LYS A 25 7.48 -6.29 31.27
N ILE A 26 7.03 -7.46 30.81
CA ILE A 26 7.38 -8.02 29.50
C ILE A 26 6.10 -8.29 28.73
N GLY A 27 6.04 -7.87 27.47
CA GLY A 27 4.93 -8.12 26.56
C GLY A 27 5.42 -8.60 25.20
N GLN A 28 4.56 -9.32 24.49
CA GLN A 28 4.80 -9.80 23.14
C GLN A 28 3.59 -9.42 22.30
N PRO A 29 3.63 -8.24 21.60
CA PRO A 29 2.50 -7.73 20.82
C PRO A 29 2.13 -8.63 19.66
N ASN A 30 3.11 -9.25 19.01
CA ASN A 30 2.93 -10.14 17.86
C ASN A 30 3.99 -11.26 17.87
N ARG A 31 3.96 -12.12 16.85
CA ARG A 31 4.84 -13.29 16.73
C ARG A 31 6.33 -12.96 16.82
N ASP A 32 6.76 -11.81 16.34
CA ASP A 32 8.18 -11.48 16.12
C ASP A 32 8.69 -10.36 17.04
N CYS A 33 7.84 -9.77 17.89
CA CYS A 33 8.13 -8.59 18.68
C CYS A 33 8.04 -8.86 20.18
N VAL A 34 9.09 -8.52 20.93
CA VAL A 34 9.11 -8.49 22.39
C VAL A 34 9.31 -7.05 22.86
N VAL A 35 8.61 -6.68 23.93
CA VAL A 35 8.73 -5.36 24.58
C VAL A 35 9.09 -5.57 26.04
N ILE A 36 10.21 -4.99 26.48
CA ILE A 36 10.67 -5.05 27.87
C ILE A 36 10.54 -3.65 28.46
N HIS A 37 9.80 -3.54 29.55
CA HIS A 37 9.68 -2.30 30.32
C HIS A 37 10.80 -2.27 31.35
N LEU A 38 11.71 -1.32 31.19
CA LEU A 38 12.87 -1.10 32.06
C LEU A 38 12.67 0.14 32.92
N HIS A 39 12.88 0.02 34.20
CA HIS A 39 12.78 1.11 35.16
C HIS A 39 14.12 1.36 35.88
N ASN A 40 14.68 2.57 35.74
CA ASN A 40 15.91 3.00 36.42
C ASN A 40 15.79 4.47 36.82
N ARG A 41 15.54 4.74 38.13
CA ARG A 41 15.51 6.12 38.73
C ARG A 41 14.80 7.22 37.92
N GLY A 42 13.83 6.88 37.08
CA GLY A 42 13.12 7.79 36.20
C GLY A 42 11.90 7.14 35.57
N PRO A 43 11.35 7.69 34.49
CA PRO A 43 10.23 7.08 33.82
C PRO A 43 10.56 5.71 33.24
N VAL A 44 9.58 4.82 33.21
CA VAL A 44 9.72 3.49 32.59
C VAL A 44 9.97 3.66 31.09
N ARG A 45 11.06 3.07 30.61
CA ARG A 45 11.39 3.05 29.17
C ARG A 45 11.01 1.70 28.56
N ARG A 46 10.35 1.74 27.41
CA ARG A 46 9.91 0.54 26.69
C ARG A 46 10.95 0.19 25.62
N LEU A 47 11.66 -0.89 25.84
CA LEU A 47 12.59 -1.45 24.85
C LEU A 47 11.83 -2.38 23.93
N VAL A 48 11.68 -1.99 22.66
CA VAL A 48 11.07 -2.78 21.59
C VAL A 48 12.15 -3.58 20.88
N ILE A 49 11.97 -4.88 20.77
CA ILE A 49 12.89 -5.80 20.09
C ILE A 49 12.07 -6.56 19.06
N LEU A 50 12.42 -6.42 17.80
CA LEU A 50 11.76 -7.09 16.68
C LEU A 50 12.76 -8.00 15.97
N ALA A 51 12.46 -9.30 15.93
CA ALA A 51 13.10 -10.29 15.06
C ALA A 51 12.30 -10.45 13.76
N GLY A 52 12.86 -11.03 12.72
CA GLY A 52 12.13 -11.32 11.46
C GLY A 52 12.43 -10.35 10.33
N ALA A 53 11.45 -10.04 9.48
CA ALA A 53 11.67 -9.36 8.20
C ALA A 53 12.23 -7.93 8.30
N ALA A 54 11.89 -7.21 9.37
CA ALA A 54 12.35 -5.84 9.62
C ALA A 54 12.99 -5.72 11.03
N PRO A 55 14.16 -6.38 11.24
CA PRO A 55 14.75 -6.49 12.56
C PRO A 55 15.19 -5.12 13.08
N ARG A 56 14.92 -4.87 14.36
CA ARG A 56 15.30 -3.65 15.04
C ARG A 56 15.22 -3.78 16.55
N LEU A 57 15.93 -2.90 17.21
CA LEU A 57 15.89 -2.76 18.66
C LEU A 57 16.01 -1.27 18.99
N HIS A 58 15.06 -0.71 19.76
CA HIS A 58 15.06 0.71 20.14
C HIS A 58 14.09 0.98 21.29
N PHE A 59 14.24 2.12 21.93
CA PHE A 59 13.23 2.61 22.86
C PHE A 59 12.05 3.23 22.13
N SER A 60 10.83 2.97 22.64
CA SER A 60 9.59 3.54 22.10
C SER A 60 8.82 4.35 23.14
N ALA A 61 8.34 5.52 22.71
CA ALA A 61 7.41 6.34 23.47
C ALA A 61 5.93 5.97 23.17
N ILE A 62 5.65 5.30 22.05
CA ILE A 62 4.30 4.96 21.61
C ILE A 62 3.68 3.87 22.51
N PRO A 63 2.41 4.00 22.94
CA PRO A 63 1.70 2.93 23.62
C PRO A 63 1.55 1.70 22.72
N ILE A 64 1.81 0.53 23.30
CA ILE A 64 1.76 -0.75 22.58
C ILE A 64 0.66 -1.62 23.19
N GLU A 65 -0.25 -2.11 22.34
CA GLU A 65 -1.30 -3.04 22.73
C GLU A 65 -0.76 -4.48 22.77
N TYR A 66 -1.22 -5.25 23.73
CA TYR A 66 -0.82 -6.65 23.91
C TYR A 66 -2.03 -7.57 23.75
N PRO A 67 -1.85 -8.79 23.22
CA PRO A 67 -2.92 -9.76 23.13
C PRO A 67 -3.40 -10.17 24.53
N ALA A 68 -4.70 -10.49 24.64
CA ALA A 68 -5.30 -10.93 25.91
C ALA A 68 -4.61 -12.18 26.50
N THR A 69 -4.20 -13.10 25.62
CA THR A 69 -3.43 -14.31 26.02
C THR A 69 -1.99 -14.16 25.55
N PRO A 70 -1.01 -14.07 26.47
CA PRO A 70 0.40 -13.96 26.11
C PRO A 70 0.91 -15.24 25.41
N PRO A 71 1.75 -15.14 24.37
CA PRO A 71 2.44 -16.29 23.77
C PRO A 71 3.38 -16.99 24.75
N MET A 72 3.70 -18.26 24.50
CA MET A 72 4.53 -19.08 25.37
C MET A 72 5.91 -18.46 25.64
N PHE A 73 6.59 -17.96 24.63
CA PHE A 73 7.89 -17.29 24.78
C PHE A 73 7.81 -16.08 25.71
N CYS A 74 6.72 -15.30 25.65
CA CYS A 74 6.49 -14.18 26.58
C CYS A 74 6.34 -14.68 28.03
N LEU A 75 5.63 -15.78 28.24
CA LEU A 75 5.47 -16.37 29.57
C LEU A 75 6.82 -16.84 30.16
N LEU A 76 7.67 -17.47 29.33
CA LEU A 76 9.01 -17.87 29.73
C LEU A 76 9.90 -16.66 30.04
N LEU A 77 9.87 -15.61 29.22
CA LEU A 77 10.59 -14.38 29.52
C LEU A 77 10.12 -13.75 30.84
N ARG A 78 8.81 -13.72 31.13
CA ARG A 78 8.26 -13.22 32.41
C ARG A 78 8.72 -14.06 33.59
N LYS A 79 8.73 -15.38 33.42
CA LYS A 79 9.16 -16.34 34.47
C LYS A 79 10.63 -16.13 34.85
N HIS A 80 11.51 -15.97 33.86
CA HIS A 80 12.97 -15.93 34.10
C HIS A 80 13.54 -14.52 34.28
N LEU A 81 12.93 -13.47 33.67
CA LEU A 81 13.45 -12.10 33.67
C LEU A 81 12.59 -11.13 34.49
N GLY A 82 11.34 -11.50 34.82
CA GLY A 82 10.42 -10.64 35.56
C GLY A 82 10.97 -10.23 36.92
N GLY A 83 10.98 -8.93 37.24
CA GLY A 83 11.55 -8.38 38.46
C GLY A 83 13.08 -8.39 38.54
N GLY A 84 13.76 -9.01 37.59
CA GLY A 84 15.23 -9.03 37.47
C GLY A 84 15.82 -7.66 37.04
N ARG A 85 17.15 -7.62 37.01
CA ARG A 85 17.89 -6.40 36.64
C ARG A 85 18.74 -6.64 35.40
N LEU A 86 18.79 -5.64 34.52
CA LEU A 86 19.74 -5.59 33.40
C LEU A 86 21.15 -5.30 33.96
N THR A 87 22.09 -6.21 33.78
CA THR A 87 23.44 -6.10 34.36
C THR A 87 24.49 -5.68 33.35
N ALA A 88 24.30 -6.02 32.06
CA ALA A 88 25.20 -5.59 30.99
C ALA A 88 24.49 -5.63 29.64
N VAL A 89 25.03 -4.89 28.67
CA VAL A 89 24.65 -4.91 27.26
C VAL A 89 25.90 -5.12 26.44
N THR A 90 26.00 -6.21 25.69
CA THR A 90 27.17 -6.53 24.88
C THR A 90 26.80 -6.76 23.43
N GLN A 91 27.66 -6.33 22.52
CA GLN A 91 27.56 -6.60 21.09
C GLN A 91 28.79 -7.38 20.65
N GLN A 92 28.65 -8.27 19.72
CA GLN A 92 29.76 -9.11 19.25
C GLN A 92 30.48 -8.37 18.10
N GLY A 93 31.54 -7.64 18.40
CA GLY A 93 32.14 -6.69 17.46
C GLY A 93 31.11 -5.66 17.00
N LEU A 94 31.06 -5.41 15.71
CA LEU A 94 30.02 -4.62 15.08
C LEU A 94 29.01 -5.50 14.31
N ASP A 95 28.85 -6.78 14.67
CA ASP A 95 27.81 -7.62 14.10
C ASP A 95 26.43 -7.24 14.66
N ARG A 96 25.37 -7.71 13.99
CA ARG A 96 23.96 -7.44 14.36
C ARG A 96 23.44 -8.42 15.42
N VAL A 97 24.29 -8.77 16.38
CA VAL A 97 23.97 -9.59 17.54
C VAL A 97 24.22 -8.83 18.81
N LEU A 98 23.14 -8.50 19.53
CA LEU A 98 23.18 -7.83 20.81
C LEU A 98 22.74 -8.77 21.91
N THR A 99 23.48 -8.82 23.01
CA THR A 99 23.13 -9.62 24.19
C THR A 99 22.79 -8.74 25.37
N LEU A 100 21.58 -8.90 25.90
CA LEU A 100 21.12 -8.28 27.14
C LEU A 100 21.34 -9.30 28.28
N HIS A 101 22.15 -8.91 29.25
CA HIS A 101 22.46 -9.74 30.43
C HIS A 101 21.54 -9.36 31.59
N PHE A 102 20.91 -10.33 32.20
CA PHE A 102 20.02 -10.13 33.35
C PHE A 102 20.44 -10.98 34.53
N GLU A 103 20.23 -10.44 35.73
CA GLU A 103 20.25 -11.18 36.99
C GLU A 103 18.82 -11.17 37.57
N ALA A 104 18.27 -12.33 37.81
CA ALA A 104 16.92 -12.49 38.34
C ALA A 104 16.88 -13.64 39.38
N THR A 105 15.81 -13.70 40.17
CA THR A 105 15.59 -14.76 41.14
C THR A 105 14.95 -15.95 40.42
N ASN A 106 15.54 -17.13 40.57
CA ASN A 106 14.99 -18.38 40.04
C ASN A 106 13.82 -18.91 40.92
N GLU A 107 13.21 -20.02 40.54
CA GLU A 107 12.09 -20.64 41.27
C GLU A 107 12.48 -21.12 42.68
N LEU A 108 13.75 -21.35 42.92
CA LEU A 108 14.27 -21.79 44.24
C LEU A 108 14.61 -20.60 45.16
N GLY A 109 14.49 -19.36 44.66
CA GLY A 109 14.84 -18.16 45.42
C GLY A 109 16.29 -17.69 45.24
N ASP A 110 17.11 -18.42 44.46
CA ASP A 110 18.51 -18.10 44.23
C ASP A 110 18.66 -17.08 43.10
N ARG A 111 19.74 -16.30 43.13
CA ARG A 111 20.12 -15.42 42.04
C ARG A 111 20.70 -16.23 40.89
N ALA A 112 20.12 -16.06 39.72
CA ALA A 112 20.54 -16.70 38.49
C ALA A 112 20.77 -15.66 37.37
N LYS A 113 21.72 -15.96 36.50
CA LYS A 113 22.08 -15.09 35.35
C LYS A 113 21.43 -15.64 34.10
N PHE A 114 20.84 -14.75 33.33
CA PHE A 114 20.20 -15.03 32.05
C PHE A 114 20.72 -14.09 30.96
N ARG A 115 20.73 -14.59 29.75
CA ARG A 115 21.07 -13.79 28.55
C ARG A 115 19.91 -13.83 27.59
N LEU A 116 19.43 -12.66 27.17
CA LEU A 116 18.54 -12.54 26.01
C LEU A 116 19.39 -12.10 24.82
N VAL A 117 19.66 -13.04 23.93
CA VAL A 117 20.43 -12.78 22.72
C VAL A 117 19.50 -12.35 21.60
N CYS A 118 19.74 -11.17 21.05
CA CYS A 118 18.97 -10.54 19.98
C CYS A 118 19.77 -10.63 18.67
N GLU A 119 19.42 -11.58 17.83
CA GLU A 119 20.01 -11.78 16.49
C GLU A 119 19.18 -10.98 15.47
N LEU A 120 19.68 -9.84 15.01
CA LEU A 120 18.92 -8.90 14.18
C LEU A 120 19.34 -9.01 12.71
N MET A 121 19.27 -10.25 12.17
CA MET A 121 19.80 -10.61 10.84
C MET A 121 18.72 -10.88 9.78
N GLY A 122 17.78 -9.97 9.60
CA GLY A 122 16.74 -10.09 8.60
C GLY A 122 15.81 -11.29 8.83
N ARG A 123 15.53 -12.05 7.79
CA ARG A 123 14.61 -13.21 7.88
C ARG A 123 15.06 -14.31 8.82
N GLN A 124 16.35 -14.38 9.11
CA GLN A 124 16.94 -15.34 10.06
C GLN A 124 17.08 -14.74 11.48
N GLY A 125 16.54 -13.54 11.69
CA GLY A 125 16.56 -12.90 13.00
C GLY A 125 15.84 -13.72 14.07
N ASN A 126 16.40 -13.74 15.30
CA ASN A 126 15.86 -14.51 16.42
C ASN A 126 16.06 -13.79 17.76
N LEU A 127 15.26 -14.15 18.74
CA LEU A 127 15.46 -13.79 20.14
C LEU A 127 15.59 -15.09 20.94
N VAL A 128 16.75 -15.29 21.56
CA VAL A 128 17.07 -16.54 22.25
C VAL A 128 17.30 -16.26 23.73
N LEU A 129 16.53 -16.89 24.60
CA LEU A 129 16.75 -16.87 26.04
C LEU A 129 17.72 -17.99 26.41
N VAL A 130 18.85 -17.63 27.02
CA VAL A 130 19.93 -18.55 27.40
C VAL A 130 20.13 -18.50 28.91
N GLY A 131 20.24 -19.65 29.52
CA GLY A 131 20.50 -19.80 30.95
C GLY A 131 21.97 -19.58 31.32
N GLU A 132 22.24 -19.58 32.63
CA GLU A 132 23.59 -19.42 33.18
C GLU A 132 24.56 -20.52 32.71
N ASN A 133 24.05 -21.74 32.52
CA ASN A 133 24.80 -22.88 32.00
C ASN A 133 25.11 -22.85 30.49
N GLY A 134 24.81 -21.74 29.80
CA GLY A 134 25.03 -21.60 28.37
C GLY A 134 23.96 -22.28 27.49
N LYS A 135 22.98 -22.96 28.07
CA LYS A 135 21.95 -23.68 27.31
C LYS A 135 20.78 -22.77 26.94
N VAL A 136 20.21 -23.01 25.78
CA VAL A 136 18.98 -22.37 25.30
C VAL A 136 17.82 -22.81 26.21
N ILE A 137 17.12 -21.85 26.79
CA ILE A 137 15.85 -22.07 27.49
C ILE A 137 14.73 -22.14 26.48
N ASP A 138 14.63 -21.13 25.61
CA ASP A 138 13.72 -21.09 24.45
C ASP A 138 14.14 -20.00 23.46
N ALA A 139 13.56 -20.03 22.27
CA ALA A 139 13.74 -19.03 21.21
C ALA A 139 12.38 -18.60 20.64
N ILE A 140 12.28 -17.33 20.21
CA ILE A 140 11.06 -16.81 19.62
C ILE A 140 10.73 -17.55 18.31
N HIS A 141 11.78 -17.94 17.56
CA HIS A 141 11.73 -18.84 16.41
C HIS A 141 12.60 -20.05 16.70
N ARG A 142 11.98 -21.19 16.95
CA ARG A 142 12.71 -22.45 17.16
C ARG A 142 13.25 -22.93 15.82
N VAL A 143 14.53 -23.28 15.81
CA VAL A 143 15.24 -23.82 14.64
C VAL A 143 15.59 -25.26 14.96
N ASP A 144 14.93 -26.20 14.30
CA ASP A 144 15.18 -27.63 14.46
C ASP A 144 16.35 -28.10 13.55
N PHE A 145 16.74 -29.36 13.69
CA PHE A 145 17.80 -29.97 12.90
C PHE A 145 17.46 -30.06 11.41
N ALA A 146 16.19 -30.09 11.04
CA ALA A 146 15.76 -30.08 9.64
C ALA A 146 15.93 -28.70 8.98
N ALA A 147 15.77 -27.62 9.76
CA ALA A 147 15.95 -26.25 9.31
C ALA A 147 17.44 -25.81 9.31
N SER A 148 18.25 -26.33 10.23
CA SER A 148 19.70 -26.06 10.30
C SER A 148 20.42 -27.19 11.03
N GLU A 149 21.22 -27.96 10.30
CA GLU A 149 22.08 -29.01 10.90
C GLU A 149 23.20 -28.42 11.76
N SER A 150 23.76 -27.30 11.34
CA SER A 150 24.94 -26.68 11.98
C SER A 150 24.62 -25.85 13.21
N ARG A 151 23.37 -25.34 13.33
CA ARG A 151 23.02 -24.41 14.40
C ARG A 151 21.52 -24.51 14.79
N PRO A 152 21.10 -25.62 15.39
CA PRO A 152 19.76 -25.75 15.93
C PRO A 152 19.56 -24.86 17.16
N LEU A 153 18.38 -24.25 17.31
CA LEU A 153 18.01 -23.42 18.46
C LEU A 153 16.80 -24.03 19.16
N LEU A 154 17.06 -25.09 19.94
CA LEU A 154 16.06 -25.82 20.70
C LEU A 154 16.40 -25.79 22.18
N SER A 155 15.36 -25.89 23.01
CA SER A 155 15.53 -25.93 24.45
C SER A 155 16.45 -27.06 24.89
N GLY A 156 17.39 -26.75 25.80
CA GLY A 156 18.36 -27.70 26.36
C GLY A 156 19.67 -27.83 25.59
N LEU A 157 19.74 -27.35 24.32
CA LEU A 157 20.98 -27.33 23.56
C LEU A 157 21.88 -26.16 23.97
N GLU A 158 23.18 -26.31 23.77
CA GLU A 158 24.13 -25.24 23.98
C GLU A 158 23.94 -24.13 22.96
N TYR A 159 23.94 -22.85 23.37
CA TYR A 159 23.81 -21.71 22.48
C TYR A 159 25.15 -21.44 21.81
N ALA A 160 25.18 -21.50 20.49
CA ALA A 160 26.29 -21.04 19.65
C ALA A 160 25.94 -19.73 18.96
N TYR A 161 26.90 -18.80 18.92
CA TYR A 161 26.73 -17.55 18.15
C TYR A 161 26.74 -17.83 16.63
N PRO A 162 26.09 -16.99 15.82
CA PRO A 162 26.24 -17.03 14.37
C PRO A 162 27.71 -16.93 13.94
N PRO A 163 28.11 -17.55 12.83
CA PRO A 163 29.49 -17.45 12.34
C PRO A 163 29.83 -15.99 12.00
N ARG A 164 30.98 -15.52 12.48
CA ARG A 164 31.46 -14.16 12.20
C ARG A 164 32.12 -14.07 10.82
N GLN A 165 32.02 -12.89 10.22
CA GLN A 165 32.77 -12.54 9.02
C GLN A 165 34.16 -12.02 9.42
N GLU A 166 35.18 -12.33 8.62
CA GLU A 166 36.54 -11.82 8.82
C GLU A 166 36.68 -10.36 8.36
N LYS A 167 36.01 -9.45 9.07
CA LYS A 167 36.01 -8.01 8.80
C LYS A 167 36.61 -7.23 9.97
N LEU A 168 37.04 -6.01 9.70
CA LEU A 168 37.69 -5.14 10.68
C LEU A 168 36.65 -4.28 11.43
N ASP A 169 36.68 -4.35 12.73
CA ASP A 169 35.94 -3.51 13.65
C ASP A 169 36.76 -2.24 13.94
N LEU A 170 36.32 -1.08 13.42
CA LEU A 170 37.02 0.20 13.63
C LEU A 170 36.84 0.77 15.03
N THR A 171 36.12 0.14 15.93
CA THR A 171 36.14 0.49 17.36
C THR A 171 37.38 -0.10 18.06
N MET A 172 38.03 -1.09 17.44
CA MET A 172 39.20 -1.82 17.98
C MET A 172 40.43 -1.74 17.08
N THR A 173 40.23 -1.52 15.78
CA THR A 173 41.30 -1.48 14.77
C THR A 173 41.60 -0.04 14.36
N SER A 174 42.87 0.28 14.16
CA SER A 174 43.25 1.64 13.72
C SER A 174 42.75 1.92 12.29
N PRO A 175 42.34 3.17 11.99
CA PRO A 175 41.97 3.54 10.62
C PRO A 175 43.09 3.35 9.60
N LEU A 176 44.35 3.40 10.05
CA LEU A 176 45.52 3.17 9.19
C LEU A 176 45.64 1.72 8.77
N ASP A 177 45.55 0.77 9.72
CA ASP A 177 45.58 -0.68 9.43
C ASP A 177 44.41 -1.10 8.52
N ALA A 178 43.24 -0.49 8.73
CA ALA A 178 42.09 -0.74 7.87
C ALA A 178 42.29 -0.16 6.46
N ALA A 179 42.96 0.99 6.32
CA ALA A 179 43.30 1.55 5.01
C ALA A 179 44.30 0.65 4.27
N ASP A 180 45.33 0.18 4.96
CA ASP A 180 46.33 -0.74 4.38
C ASP A 180 45.69 -2.03 3.91
N ARG A 181 44.79 -2.62 4.70
CA ARG A 181 44.04 -3.83 4.28
C ARG A 181 43.11 -3.58 3.09
N LEU A 182 42.47 -2.40 3.02
CA LEU A 182 41.63 -2.00 1.90
C LEU A 182 42.45 -1.86 0.62
N LEU A 183 43.58 -1.16 0.70
CA LEU A 183 44.43 -0.83 -0.44
C LEU A 183 45.23 -2.05 -0.98
N SER A 184 45.49 -3.04 -0.13
CA SER A 184 46.12 -4.31 -0.48
C SER A 184 45.15 -5.41 -0.89
N GLY A 185 43.85 -5.15 -0.80
CA GLY A 185 42.79 -6.10 -1.12
C GLY A 185 42.55 -6.29 -2.62
N PRO A 186 41.50 -7.05 -2.96
CA PRO A 186 41.13 -7.28 -4.35
C PRO A 186 40.67 -5.99 -5.04
N ASP A 187 40.95 -5.90 -6.35
CA ASP A 187 40.55 -4.73 -7.16
C ASP A 187 39.06 -4.73 -7.46
N LEU A 188 38.31 -4.12 -6.58
CA LEU A 188 36.86 -3.96 -6.63
C LEU A 188 36.50 -2.46 -6.66
N PRO A 189 35.27 -2.09 -7.10
CA PRO A 189 34.74 -0.76 -6.83
C PRO A 189 34.88 -0.41 -5.35
N LEU A 190 35.32 0.80 -5.04
CA LEU A 190 35.74 1.21 -3.69
C LEU A 190 34.66 0.94 -2.64
N SER A 191 33.38 1.21 -2.95
CA SER A 191 32.26 0.92 -2.04
C SER A 191 32.13 -0.58 -1.72
N LYS A 192 32.41 -1.47 -2.68
CA LYS A 192 32.40 -2.92 -2.48
C LYS A 192 33.62 -3.39 -1.70
N ALA A 193 34.79 -2.82 -1.96
CA ALA A 193 36.00 -3.12 -1.20
C ALA A 193 35.83 -2.70 0.27
N LEU A 194 35.26 -1.51 0.54
CA LEU A 194 34.91 -1.06 1.89
C LEU A 194 33.93 -2.02 2.57
N LEU A 195 32.90 -2.48 1.84
CA LEU A 195 31.91 -3.43 2.38
C LEU A 195 32.52 -4.80 2.71
N ALA A 196 33.55 -5.22 1.98
CA ALA A 196 34.27 -6.47 2.22
C ALA A 196 35.20 -6.37 3.45
N VAL A 197 35.76 -5.19 3.71
CA VAL A 197 36.77 -4.98 4.77
C VAL A 197 36.14 -4.56 6.10
N LEU A 198 35.10 -3.70 6.10
CA LEU A 198 34.57 -3.09 7.31
C LEU A 198 33.44 -3.92 7.93
N GLU A 199 33.56 -4.24 9.22
CA GLU A 199 32.49 -4.81 10.02
C GLU A 199 31.47 -3.70 10.39
N GLY A 200 30.18 -4.02 10.36
CA GLY A 200 29.11 -3.14 10.81
C GLY A 200 28.70 -2.03 9.83
N ALA A 201 29.39 -1.88 8.71
CA ALA A 201 29.04 -0.89 7.69
C ALA A 201 28.01 -1.42 6.69
N SER A 202 26.96 -0.65 6.43
CA SER A 202 25.98 -0.95 5.37
C SER A 202 26.47 -0.48 3.99
N PRO A 203 25.84 -0.97 2.90
CA PRO A 203 26.12 -0.43 1.55
C PRO A 203 25.90 1.08 1.44
N LEU A 204 24.99 1.67 2.23
CA LEU A 204 24.78 3.13 2.28
C LEU A 204 26.02 3.84 2.80
N ILE A 205 26.54 3.38 3.94
CA ILE A 205 27.75 3.92 4.57
C ILE A 205 28.96 3.72 3.63
N CYS A 206 29.13 2.53 3.06
CA CYS A 206 30.25 2.26 2.16
C CYS A 206 30.23 3.15 0.91
N ARG A 207 29.07 3.47 0.34
CA ARG A 207 28.97 4.43 -0.76
C ARG A 207 29.32 5.85 -0.31
N GLU A 208 28.91 6.26 0.88
CA GLU A 208 29.26 7.56 1.43
C GLU A 208 30.79 7.69 1.65
N LEU A 209 31.39 6.67 2.26
CA LEU A 209 32.85 6.65 2.46
C LEU A 209 33.60 6.65 1.12
N SER A 210 33.12 5.86 0.15
CA SER A 210 33.67 5.87 -1.21
C SER A 210 33.58 7.26 -1.85
N TYR A 211 32.41 7.91 -1.75
CA TYR A 211 32.20 9.26 -2.29
C TYR A 211 33.15 10.29 -1.67
N ARG A 212 33.40 10.19 -0.34
CA ARG A 212 34.35 11.08 0.36
C ARG A 212 35.80 10.87 -0.06
N ILE A 213 36.18 9.63 -0.43
CA ILE A 213 37.53 9.30 -0.91
C ILE A 213 37.66 9.67 -2.39
N ALA A 214 36.73 9.17 -3.23
CA ALA A 214 36.74 9.36 -4.67
C ALA A 214 35.32 9.32 -5.24
N PRO A 215 34.72 10.45 -5.63
CA PRO A 215 33.44 10.48 -6.32
C PRO A 215 33.45 9.59 -7.58
N GLY A 216 32.33 8.90 -7.85
CA GLY A 216 32.20 8.01 -9.00
C GLY A 216 32.50 6.54 -8.73
N ASP A 217 32.86 6.20 -7.48
CA ASP A 217 33.11 4.80 -7.03
C ASP A 217 34.11 4.03 -7.89
N PRO A 218 35.34 4.57 -8.15
CA PRO A 218 36.34 3.90 -8.98
C PRO A 218 36.84 2.60 -8.32
N PRO A 219 37.46 1.68 -9.07
CA PRO A 219 38.15 0.53 -8.50
C PRO A 219 39.36 0.99 -7.67
N VAL A 220 39.76 0.19 -6.67
CA VAL A 220 40.85 0.53 -5.74
C VAL A 220 42.16 0.79 -6.48
N SER A 221 42.43 0.07 -7.56
CA SER A 221 43.63 0.26 -8.40
C SER A 221 43.70 1.64 -9.07
N ALA A 222 42.54 2.23 -9.41
CA ALA A 222 42.44 3.51 -10.11
C ALA A 222 42.53 4.74 -9.18
N LEU A 223 42.68 4.55 -7.86
CA LEU A 223 42.84 5.64 -6.91
C LEU A 223 44.18 6.37 -7.12
N SER A 224 44.14 7.69 -7.25
CA SER A 224 45.33 8.52 -7.30
C SER A 224 46.11 8.48 -5.97
N PRO A 225 47.40 8.83 -5.95
CA PRO A 225 48.18 8.89 -4.71
C PRO A 225 47.55 9.76 -3.64
N VAL A 226 46.95 10.88 -4.01
CA VAL A 226 46.23 11.78 -3.11
C VAL A 226 45.00 11.09 -2.49
N GLN A 227 44.17 10.44 -3.32
CA GLN A 227 43.01 9.72 -2.84
C GLN A 227 43.40 8.56 -1.91
N ARG A 228 44.45 7.81 -2.22
CA ARG A 228 44.98 6.75 -1.34
C ARG A 228 45.39 7.30 0.02
N ALA A 229 46.03 8.48 0.08
CA ALA A 229 46.42 9.12 1.32
C ALA A 229 45.22 9.58 2.16
N THR A 230 44.05 9.86 1.55
CA THR A 230 42.84 10.27 2.27
C THR A 230 42.05 9.11 2.87
N VAL A 231 42.28 7.87 2.46
CA VAL A 231 41.53 6.68 2.91
C VAL A 231 41.50 6.57 4.43
N SER A 232 42.68 6.64 5.07
CA SER A 232 42.80 6.54 6.55
C SER A 232 42.05 7.64 7.28
N ALA A 233 42.08 8.89 6.77
CA ALA A 233 41.34 10.00 7.36
C ALA A 233 39.84 9.81 7.27
N VAL A 234 39.32 9.36 6.11
CA VAL A 234 37.88 9.09 5.92
C VAL A 234 37.41 7.90 6.78
N LEU A 235 38.23 6.85 6.92
CA LEU A 235 37.94 5.75 7.87
C LEU A 235 37.98 6.27 9.33
N GLY A 236 38.82 7.22 9.64
CA GLY A 236 38.84 7.94 10.93
C GLY A 236 37.53 8.70 11.21
N GLU A 237 36.92 9.33 10.19
CA GLU A 237 35.58 9.95 10.34
C GLU A 237 34.51 8.91 10.69
N TRP A 238 34.56 7.73 10.09
CA TRP A 238 33.65 6.63 10.44
C TRP A 238 33.89 6.10 11.86
N ALA A 239 35.15 5.88 12.26
CA ALA A 239 35.49 5.47 13.61
C ALA A 239 35.01 6.49 14.65
N ALA A 240 35.21 7.80 14.38
CA ALA A 240 34.73 8.88 15.21
C ALA A 240 33.19 8.91 15.31
N ALA A 241 32.48 8.61 14.23
CA ALA A 241 31.02 8.51 14.24
C ALA A 241 30.52 7.32 15.09
N LEU A 242 31.26 6.22 15.17
CA LEU A 242 30.98 5.08 16.03
C LEU A 242 31.24 5.35 17.51
N ALA A 243 32.12 6.27 17.86
CA ALA A 243 32.44 6.60 19.24
C ALA A 243 31.22 7.11 20.03
N PRO A 244 31.22 7.01 21.37
CA PRO A 244 30.19 7.61 22.22
C PRO A 244 30.03 9.10 21.95
N GLY A 245 28.80 9.55 21.73
CA GLY A 245 28.49 10.93 21.35
C GLY A 245 28.84 11.33 19.90
N GLY A 246 29.48 10.43 19.13
CA GLY A 246 29.78 10.66 17.71
C GLY A 246 28.60 10.37 16.80
N GLY A 247 28.66 10.91 15.58
CA GLY A 247 27.59 10.77 14.59
C GLY A 247 26.31 11.52 14.94
N THR A 248 25.43 11.69 13.96
CA THR A 248 24.11 12.34 14.14
C THR A 248 23.05 11.44 13.53
N PRO A 249 22.03 11.01 14.27
CA PRO A 249 20.93 10.24 13.71
C PRO A 249 20.18 11.05 12.66
N LEU A 250 20.08 10.57 11.43
CA LEU A 250 19.51 11.27 10.28
C LEU A 250 18.49 10.41 9.56
N LEU A 251 17.30 10.96 9.34
CA LEU A 251 16.30 10.42 8.44
C LEU A 251 16.57 10.95 7.03
N LEU A 252 16.73 10.05 6.07
CA LEU A 252 16.88 10.36 4.66
C LEU A 252 15.50 10.31 4.00
N GLY A 253 14.97 11.48 3.61
CA GLY A 253 13.71 11.61 2.89
C GLY A 253 13.88 11.36 1.40
N GLY A 254 12.77 11.07 0.70
CA GLY A 254 12.73 10.80 -0.74
C GLY A 254 11.74 9.68 -1.06
N GLU A 255 11.69 9.20 -2.30
CA GLU A 255 10.80 8.10 -2.70
C GLU A 255 11.01 6.80 -1.90
N LYS A 256 12.24 6.54 -1.50
CA LYS A 256 12.61 5.40 -0.65
C LYS A 256 13.36 5.92 0.57
N PRO A 257 12.63 6.26 1.64
CA PRO A 257 13.24 6.76 2.85
C PRO A 257 14.21 5.74 3.46
N ASP A 258 15.31 6.22 4.00
CA ASP A 258 16.35 5.44 4.67
C ASP A 258 16.81 6.17 5.93
N PHE A 259 17.72 5.60 6.70
CA PHE A 259 18.27 6.24 7.89
C PHE A 259 19.76 5.91 8.08
N THR A 260 20.45 6.80 8.77
CA THR A 260 21.87 6.67 9.05
C THR A 260 22.22 7.49 10.30
N PHE A 261 23.47 7.39 10.75
CA PHE A 261 24.04 8.29 11.75
C PHE A 261 25.33 9.00 11.25
N LEU A 262 25.68 8.79 9.97
CA LEU A 262 26.76 9.50 9.30
C LEU A 262 26.15 10.45 8.25
N PRO A 263 26.42 11.76 8.29
CA PRO A 263 25.96 12.71 7.27
C PRO A 263 26.34 12.26 5.85
N GLN A 264 25.38 12.33 4.93
CA GLN A 264 25.52 11.79 3.57
C GLN A 264 25.84 12.92 2.57
N ARG A 265 27.13 13.20 2.35
CA ARG A 265 27.60 14.20 1.37
C ARG A 265 27.27 13.80 -0.07
N GLN A 266 27.18 12.49 -0.35
CA GLN A 266 26.79 11.96 -1.67
C GLN A 266 25.40 12.44 -2.13
N TYR A 267 24.56 12.92 -1.23
CA TYR A 267 23.20 13.41 -1.53
C TYR A 267 23.08 14.94 -1.49
N GLU A 268 24.17 15.68 -1.26
CA GLU A 268 24.16 17.13 -1.33
C GLU A 268 23.81 17.60 -2.75
N GLY A 269 22.87 18.55 -2.86
CA GLY A 269 22.35 19.02 -4.17
C GLY A 269 21.33 18.10 -4.83
N THR A 270 20.89 17.00 -4.18
CA THR A 270 19.83 16.12 -4.66
C THR A 270 18.50 16.41 -3.95
N ASN A 271 17.40 15.75 -4.40
CA ASN A 271 16.09 15.85 -3.77
C ASN A 271 15.95 15.05 -2.45
N ILE A 272 17.05 14.48 -1.92
CA ILE A 272 17.04 13.70 -0.68
C ILE A 272 17.27 14.67 0.49
N THR A 273 16.26 14.79 1.35
CA THR A 273 16.36 15.59 2.57
C THR A 273 17.04 14.79 3.68
N GLN A 274 17.85 15.47 4.53
CA GLN A 274 18.47 14.87 5.70
C GLN A 274 17.94 15.57 6.95
N THR A 275 17.08 14.88 7.71
CA THR A 275 16.44 15.43 8.92
C THR A 275 17.09 14.83 10.16
N PRO A 276 17.71 15.65 11.05
CA PRO A 276 18.34 15.16 12.27
C PRO A 276 17.31 14.80 13.35
N TYR A 277 17.65 13.79 14.16
CA TYR A 277 16.90 13.36 15.33
C TYR A 277 17.76 13.39 16.58
N PRO A 278 17.17 13.60 17.79
CA PRO A 278 17.92 13.64 19.05
C PRO A 278 18.58 12.30 19.41
N THR A 279 17.91 11.18 19.09
CA THR A 279 18.37 9.82 19.38
C THR A 279 18.15 8.87 18.21
N CYS A 280 18.93 7.79 18.14
CA CYS A 280 18.72 6.72 17.18
C CYS A 280 17.38 6.02 17.41
N SER A 281 16.93 5.91 18.65
CA SER A 281 15.63 5.34 18.99
C SER A 281 14.46 6.14 18.42
N GLU A 282 14.47 7.47 18.58
CA GLU A 282 13.43 8.35 18.01
C GLU A 282 13.43 8.32 16.48
N LEU A 283 14.62 8.32 15.87
CA LEU A 283 14.77 8.16 14.43
C LEU A 283 14.13 6.85 13.94
N LEU A 284 14.41 5.71 14.60
CA LEU A 284 13.84 4.42 14.23
C LEU A 284 12.33 4.39 14.43
N GLU A 285 11.83 4.96 15.52
CA GLU A 285 10.39 5.04 15.79
C GLU A 285 9.67 5.77 14.65
N GLU A 286 10.18 6.94 14.24
CA GLU A 286 9.61 7.73 13.15
C GLU A 286 9.76 7.04 11.79
N PHE A 287 10.94 6.53 11.46
CA PHE A 287 11.18 5.80 10.20
C PHE A 287 10.21 4.62 10.04
N TYR A 288 10.06 3.79 11.08
CA TYR A 288 9.15 2.64 11.01
C TYR A 288 7.69 3.04 11.10
N ARG A 289 7.34 4.15 11.76
CA ARG A 289 6.00 4.72 11.72
C ARG A 289 5.59 5.09 10.29
N LEU A 290 6.45 5.80 9.58
CA LEU A 290 6.25 6.17 8.18
C LEU A 290 6.19 4.93 7.28
N LYS A 291 7.11 3.99 7.47
CA LYS A 291 7.19 2.76 6.67
C LYS A 291 6.01 1.83 6.92
N THR A 292 5.64 1.59 8.19
CA THR A 292 4.53 0.70 8.55
C THR A 292 3.21 1.30 8.06
N GLY A 293 3.01 2.61 8.20
CA GLY A 293 1.86 3.30 7.62
C GLY A 293 1.77 3.06 6.11
N SER A 294 2.86 3.22 5.39
CA SER A 294 2.92 2.97 3.94
C SER A 294 2.72 1.49 3.58
N GLU A 295 3.30 0.55 4.32
CA GLU A 295 3.13 -0.89 4.06
C GLU A 295 1.73 -1.39 4.40
N VAL A 296 1.13 -0.94 5.49
CA VAL A 296 -0.27 -1.25 5.85
C VAL A 296 -1.23 -0.72 4.79
N VAL A 297 -1.04 0.51 4.35
CA VAL A 297 -1.82 1.11 3.26
C VAL A 297 -1.65 0.31 1.96
N LYS A 298 -0.41 -0.08 1.61
CA LYS A 298 -0.16 -0.93 0.42
C LYS A 298 -0.88 -2.27 0.52
N LEU A 299 -0.69 -3.02 1.60
CA LEU A 299 -1.29 -4.36 1.79
C LEU A 299 -2.82 -4.30 1.84
N ALA A 300 -3.38 -3.34 2.59
CA ALA A 300 -4.81 -3.13 2.66
C ALA A 300 -5.37 -2.69 1.29
N GLY A 301 -4.66 -1.81 0.59
CA GLY A 301 -5.00 -1.36 -0.76
C GLY A 301 -4.92 -2.49 -1.80
N GLU A 302 -3.89 -3.34 -1.77
CA GLU A 302 -3.77 -4.48 -2.69
C GLU A 302 -4.89 -5.51 -2.49
N GLY A 303 -5.23 -5.82 -1.24
CA GLY A 303 -6.36 -6.71 -0.94
C GLY A 303 -7.68 -6.17 -1.49
N LEU A 304 -7.94 -4.88 -1.27
CA LEU A 304 -9.15 -4.21 -1.76
C LEU A 304 -9.15 -4.10 -3.30
N ARG A 305 -8.01 -3.78 -3.92
CA ARG A 305 -7.84 -3.74 -5.39
C ARG A 305 -8.17 -5.09 -6.02
N ARG A 306 -7.63 -6.20 -5.49
CA ARG A 306 -7.93 -7.56 -6.00
C ARG A 306 -9.43 -7.86 -5.93
N GLN A 307 -10.10 -7.49 -4.83
CA GLN A 307 -11.56 -7.69 -4.70
C GLN A 307 -12.33 -6.88 -5.74
N VAL A 308 -12.00 -5.59 -5.93
CA VAL A 308 -12.67 -4.72 -6.89
C VAL A 308 -12.40 -5.17 -8.34
N THR A 309 -11.18 -5.61 -8.66
CA THR A 309 -10.86 -6.19 -9.97
C THR A 309 -11.69 -7.43 -10.25
N SER A 310 -11.84 -8.34 -9.28
CA SER A 310 -12.68 -9.53 -9.42
C SER A 310 -14.17 -9.19 -9.63
N ILE A 311 -14.66 -8.12 -8.97
CA ILE A 311 -16.04 -7.63 -9.17
C ILE A 311 -16.19 -7.10 -10.60
N HIS A 312 -15.26 -6.27 -11.07
CA HIS A 312 -15.24 -5.70 -12.42
C HIS A 312 -15.26 -6.81 -13.48
N GLU A 313 -14.34 -7.78 -13.41
CA GLU A 313 -14.27 -8.89 -14.34
C GLU A 313 -15.56 -9.71 -14.39
N ARG A 314 -16.21 -9.92 -13.24
CA ARG A 314 -17.51 -10.60 -13.17
C ARG A 314 -18.61 -9.83 -13.88
N LEU A 315 -18.65 -8.50 -13.72
CA LEU A 315 -19.63 -7.64 -14.37
C LEU A 315 -19.41 -7.58 -15.89
N VAL A 316 -18.17 -7.47 -16.34
CA VAL A 316 -17.81 -7.51 -17.77
C VAL A 316 -18.24 -8.84 -18.40
N ARG A 317 -17.97 -9.97 -17.75
CA ARG A 317 -18.43 -11.29 -18.22
C ARG A 317 -19.95 -11.39 -18.27
N LYS A 318 -20.64 -10.87 -17.24
CA LYS A 318 -22.11 -10.84 -17.19
C LYS A 318 -22.68 -10.02 -18.34
N ARG A 319 -22.10 -8.86 -18.67
CA ARG A 319 -22.48 -8.04 -19.83
C ARG A 319 -22.27 -8.80 -21.15
N ALA A 320 -21.11 -9.44 -21.32
CA ALA A 320 -20.81 -10.20 -22.53
C ALA A 320 -21.80 -11.32 -22.80
N VAL A 321 -22.21 -12.08 -21.77
CA VAL A 321 -23.23 -13.12 -21.90
C VAL A 321 -24.57 -12.53 -22.33
N ARG A 322 -24.99 -11.43 -21.72
CA ARG A 322 -26.25 -10.76 -22.08
C ARG A 322 -26.25 -10.19 -23.50
N LEU A 323 -25.12 -9.68 -23.99
CA LEU A 323 -24.96 -9.24 -25.37
C LEU A 323 -25.11 -10.43 -26.35
N GLN A 324 -24.52 -11.58 -26.05
CA GLN A 324 -24.70 -12.80 -26.85
C GLN A 324 -26.16 -13.29 -26.87
N GLU A 325 -26.85 -13.20 -25.73
CA GLU A 325 -28.27 -13.53 -25.65
C GLU A 325 -29.12 -12.56 -26.47
N LEU A 326 -28.79 -11.28 -26.44
CA LEU A 326 -29.45 -10.25 -27.25
C LEU A 326 -29.25 -10.50 -28.75
N GLU A 327 -28.02 -10.82 -29.18
CA GLU A 327 -27.71 -11.16 -30.56
C GLU A 327 -28.49 -12.37 -31.05
N LYS A 328 -28.61 -13.42 -30.21
CA LYS A 328 -29.44 -14.61 -30.53
C LYS A 328 -30.94 -14.29 -30.67
N SER A 329 -31.41 -13.24 -29.99
CA SER A 329 -32.81 -12.79 -30.09
C SER A 329 -33.07 -11.88 -31.29
N ALA A 330 -32.06 -11.47 -32.04
CA ALA A 330 -32.19 -10.59 -33.20
C ALA A 330 -32.97 -11.22 -34.40
N GLY A 331 -33.12 -12.55 -34.38
CA GLY A 331 -33.94 -13.27 -35.40
C GLY A 331 -35.46 -13.13 -35.24
N ARG A 332 -35.96 -12.23 -34.36
CA ARG A 332 -37.42 -12.10 -34.09
C ARG A 332 -38.23 -11.65 -35.30
N ASP A 333 -37.70 -10.78 -36.15
CA ASP A 333 -38.40 -10.23 -37.29
C ASP A 333 -38.68 -11.34 -38.33
N GLN A 334 -37.77 -12.33 -38.41
CA GLN A 334 -37.99 -13.53 -39.21
C GLN A 334 -39.14 -14.40 -38.65
N LEU A 335 -39.28 -14.50 -37.32
CA LEU A 335 -40.41 -15.23 -36.69
C LEU A 335 -41.75 -14.55 -36.99
N ARG A 336 -41.77 -13.21 -36.99
CA ARG A 336 -42.94 -12.43 -37.38
C ARG A 336 -43.28 -12.67 -38.85
N LEU A 337 -42.28 -12.52 -39.74
CA LEU A 337 -42.44 -12.76 -41.17
C LEU A 337 -42.99 -14.18 -41.42
N TYR A 338 -42.45 -15.19 -40.76
CA TYR A 338 -42.96 -16.57 -40.88
C TYR A 338 -44.41 -16.69 -40.41
N GLY A 339 -44.79 -16.04 -39.32
CA GLY A 339 -46.15 -15.96 -38.83
C GLY A 339 -47.10 -15.30 -39.85
N ASP A 340 -46.68 -14.15 -40.41
CA ASP A 340 -47.45 -13.38 -41.41
C ASP A 340 -47.64 -14.19 -42.72
N LEU A 341 -46.53 -14.78 -43.23
CA LEU A 341 -46.58 -15.62 -44.44
C LEU A 341 -47.41 -16.89 -44.27
N LEU A 342 -47.31 -17.56 -43.13
CA LEU A 342 -48.16 -18.73 -42.82
C LEU A 342 -49.63 -18.36 -42.66
N SER A 343 -49.93 -17.20 -42.07
CA SER A 343 -51.30 -16.69 -41.95
C SER A 343 -51.91 -16.38 -43.31
N ALA A 344 -51.18 -15.73 -44.22
CA ALA A 344 -51.61 -15.42 -45.59
C ALA A 344 -51.81 -16.68 -46.43
N ASN A 345 -51.07 -17.76 -46.16
CA ASN A 345 -51.14 -19.03 -46.90
C ASN A 345 -51.83 -20.14 -46.10
N LEU A 346 -52.70 -19.82 -45.12
CA LEU A 346 -53.33 -20.76 -44.24
C LEU A 346 -54.18 -21.83 -45.03
N TYR A 347 -54.71 -21.42 -46.14
CA TYR A 347 -55.50 -22.29 -47.04
C TYR A 347 -54.66 -23.38 -47.71
N ARG A 348 -53.34 -23.27 -47.75
CA ARG A 348 -52.38 -24.25 -48.31
C ARG A 348 -51.87 -25.24 -47.27
N LEU A 349 -52.14 -25.00 -46.01
CA LEU A 349 -51.59 -25.77 -44.91
C LEU A 349 -52.50 -26.94 -44.53
N GLU A 350 -51.90 -28.12 -44.42
CA GLU A 350 -52.57 -29.32 -43.94
C GLU A 350 -51.84 -29.87 -42.68
N LYS A 351 -52.65 -30.63 -41.87
CA LYS A 351 -52.04 -31.28 -40.69
C LYS A 351 -51.10 -32.39 -41.17
N GLY A 352 -49.88 -32.45 -40.63
CA GLY A 352 -48.84 -33.40 -41.01
C GLY A 352 -47.74 -32.79 -41.88
N MET A 353 -47.93 -31.59 -42.44
CA MET A 353 -46.86 -30.88 -43.16
C MET A 353 -45.70 -30.52 -42.25
N THR A 354 -44.47 -30.68 -42.76
CA THR A 354 -43.21 -30.34 -42.05
C THR A 354 -42.59 -29.05 -42.53
N ALA A 355 -43.00 -28.52 -43.67
CA ALA A 355 -42.56 -27.23 -44.22
C ALA A 355 -43.59 -26.66 -45.21
N LEU A 356 -43.58 -25.33 -45.37
CA LEU A 356 -44.29 -24.61 -46.43
C LEU A 356 -43.29 -23.71 -47.16
N THR A 357 -43.24 -23.81 -48.50
CA THR A 357 -42.51 -22.84 -49.34
C THR A 357 -43.51 -21.85 -49.93
N CYS A 358 -43.30 -20.57 -49.67
CA CYS A 358 -44.14 -19.48 -50.17
C CYS A 358 -43.27 -18.26 -50.52
N GLU A 359 -43.81 -17.37 -51.30
CA GLU A 359 -43.13 -16.14 -51.72
C GLU A 359 -43.22 -15.08 -50.61
N ASP A 360 -42.09 -14.46 -50.30
CA ASP A 360 -42.04 -13.30 -49.43
C ASP A 360 -42.20 -12.01 -50.29
N TYR A 361 -43.36 -11.45 -50.20
CA TYR A 361 -43.75 -10.24 -50.92
C TYR A 361 -43.20 -8.96 -50.28
N THR A 362 -42.56 -9.05 -49.12
CA THR A 362 -41.94 -7.90 -48.43
C THR A 362 -40.51 -7.64 -48.90
N ALA A 363 -39.89 -8.60 -49.57
CA ALA A 363 -38.60 -8.48 -50.20
C ALA A 363 -38.73 -7.92 -51.66
N ASP A 364 -37.78 -7.08 -52.05
CA ASP A 364 -37.71 -6.57 -53.42
C ASP A 364 -36.33 -6.93 -54.03
N PRO A 365 -36.25 -7.84 -55.01
CA PRO A 365 -37.36 -8.62 -55.60
C PRO A 365 -37.92 -9.72 -54.66
N PRO A 366 -39.18 -10.17 -54.87
CA PRO A 366 -39.77 -11.23 -54.06
C PRO A 366 -38.92 -12.53 -54.04
N VAL A 367 -38.78 -13.16 -52.89
CA VAL A 367 -37.92 -14.34 -52.67
C VAL A 367 -38.76 -15.49 -52.12
N ASN A 368 -38.50 -16.72 -52.58
CA ASN A 368 -39.11 -17.89 -52.02
C ASN A 368 -38.51 -18.26 -50.67
N VAL A 369 -39.31 -18.33 -49.62
CA VAL A 369 -38.96 -18.69 -48.27
C VAL A 369 -39.59 -20.02 -47.88
N THR A 370 -38.78 -20.94 -47.34
CA THR A 370 -39.25 -22.22 -46.79
C THR A 370 -39.39 -22.12 -45.29
N ILE A 371 -40.61 -22.23 -44.79
CA ILE A 371 -40.94 -22.08 -43.38
C ILE A 371 -41.12 -23.48 -42.76
N PRO A 372 -40.34 -23.86 -41.74
CA PRO A 372 -40.46 -25.13 -41.06
C PRO A 372 -41.76 -25.19 -40.24
N LEU A 373 -42.44 -26.34 -40.28
CA LEU A 373 -43.71 -26.60 -39.59
C LEU A 373 -43.59 -27.79 -38.65
N GLU A 374 -44.33 -27.76 -37.54
CA GLU A 374 -44.50 -28.95 -36.71
C GLU A 374 -45.70 -29.77 -37.20
N GLY A 375 -45.48 -30.93 -37.82
CA GLY A 375 -46.52 -31.77 -38.35
C GLY A 375 -47.54 -32.28 -37.30
N ARG A 376 -47.17 -32.25 -36.00
CA ARG A 376 -48.07 -32.60 -34.91
C ARG A 376 -49.09 -31.50 -34.61
N LEU A 377 -48.82 -30.26 -34.98
CA LEU A 377 -49.74 -29.15 -34.78
C LEU A 377 -50.68 -28.94 -35.92
N THR A 378 -51.87 -28.37 -35.65
CA THR A 378 -52.79 -27.92 -36.69
C THR A 378 -52.22 -26.67 -37.39
N PRO A 379 -52.63 -26.35 -38.64
CA PRO A 379 -52.21 -25.12 -39.35
C PRO A 379 -52.26 -23.86 -38.49
N SER A 380 -53.42 -23.61 -37.88
CA SER A 380 -53.60 -22.42 -37.01
C SER A 380 -52.68 -22.42 -35.79
N ARG A 381 -52.35 -23.59 -35.24
CA ARG A 381 -51.40 -23.69 -34.11
C ARG A 381 -49.95 -23.44 -34.54
N ASN A 382 -49.55 -23.81 -35.77
CA ASN A 382 -48.24 -23.47 -36.31
C ASN A 382 -48.10 -21.94 -36.47
N VAL A 383 -49.10 -21.26 -37.02
CA VAL A 383 -49.12 -19.78 -37.06
C VAL A 383 -49.02 -19.18 -35.67
N GLN A 384 -49.83 -19.66 -34.73
CA GLN A 384 -49.86 -19.16 -33.36
C GLN A 384 -48.55 -19.39 -32.60
N LYS A 385 -47.81 -20.47 -32.92
CA LYS A 385 -46.49 -20.77 -32.39
C LYS A 385 -45.49 -19.66 -32.78
N TYR A 386 -45.40 -19.31 -34.10
CA TYR A 386 -44.48 -18.28 -34.57
C TYR A 386 -44.76 -16.92 -33.94
N TYR A 387 -46.02 -16.49 -33.83
CA TYR A 387 -46.37 -15.25 -33.14
C TYR A 387 -46.10 -15.29 -31.64
N THR A 388 -46.22 -16.47 -31.00
CA THR A 388 -45.87 -16.61 -29.59
C THR A 388 -44.37 -16.55 -29.37
N GLU A 389 -43.57 -17.16 -30.24
CA GLU A 389 -42.12 -17.09 -30.23
C GLU A 389 -41.63 -15.66 -30.52
N TYR A 390 -42.23 -14.97 -31.49
CA TYR A 390 -41.97 -13.55 -31.74
C TYR A 390 -42.18 -12.67 -30.50
N ARG A 391 -43.34 -12.82 -29.84
CA ARG A 391 -43.67 -12.05 -28.61
C ARG A 391 -42.70 -12.34 -27.48
N LYS A 392 -42.31 -13.62 -27.30
CA LYS A 392 -41.33 -14.01 -26.31
C LYS A 392 -39.97 -13.37 -26.61
N ALA A 393 -39.49 -13.41 -27.85
CA ALA A 393 -38.24 -12.80 -28.28
C ALA A 393 -38.26 -11.28 -28.11
N ALA A 394 -39.33 -10.58 -28.48
CA ALA A 394 -39.49 -9.15 -28.31
C ALA A 394 -39.45 -8.71 -26.84
N ASN A 395 -40.14 -9.45 -25.97
CA ASN A 395 -40.08 -9.18 -24.53
C ASN A 395 -38.68 -9.46 -23.94
N ALA A 396 -38.04 -10.57 -24.36
CA ALA A 396 -36.69 -10.90 -23.93
C ALA A 396 -35.67 -9.80 -24.35
N GLU A 397 -35.78 -9.30 -25.57
CA GLU A 397 -34.92 -8.18 -26.05
C GLU A 397 -35.05 -6.93 -25.18
N ALA A 398 -36.30 -6.51 -24.88
CA ALA A 398 -36.53 -5.33 -24.05
C ALA A 398 -35.91 -5.48 -22.64
N VAL A 399 -36.07 -6.68 -22.04
CA VAL A 399 -35.47 -7.00 -20.74
C VAL A 399 -33.93 -7.04 -20.82
N LEU A 400 -33.36 -7.68 -21.86
CA LEU A 400 -31.94 -7.80 -22.05
C LEU A 400 -31.30 -6.42 -22.26
N ARG A 401 -31.87 -5.54 -23.08
CA ARG A 401 -31.37 -4.17 -23.26
C ARG A 401 -31.30 -3.42 -21.93
N ARG A 402 -32.37 -3.47 -21.13
CA ARG A 402 -32.37 -2.85 -19.80
C ARG A 402 -31.29 -3.45 -18.90
N LEU A 403 -31.16 -4.76 -18.86
CA LEU A 403 -30.16 -5.44 -18.03
C LEU A 403 -28.72 -5.15 -18.49
N ILE A 404 -28.49 -4.92 -19.79
CA ILE A 404 -27.18 -4.51 -20.32
C ILE A 404 -26.86 -3.09 -19.84
N THR A 405 -27.79 -2.14 -19.96
CA THR A 405 -27.62 -0.76 -19.46
C THR A 405 -27.31 -0.75 -17.96
N GLU A 406 -28.05 -1.51 -17.15
CA GLU A 406 -27.78 -1.67 -15.72
C GLU A 406 -26.36 -2.22 -15.44
N CYS A 407 -25.88 -3.17 -16.28
CA CYS A 407 -24.50 -3.68 -16.15
C CYS A 407 -23.45 -2.62 -16.52
N GLU A 408 -23.69 -1.81 -17.54
CA GLU A 408 -22.81 -0.76 -17.98
C GLU A 408 -22.67 0.34 -16.93
N GLU A 409 -23.78 0.72 -16.30
CA GLU A 409 -23.77 1.64 -15.16
C GLU A 409 -23.00 1.07 -13.96
N GLU A 410 -23.17 -0.23 -13.66
CA GLU A 410 -22.42 -0.91 -12.61
C GLU A 410 -20.91 -0.98 -12.92
N ILE A 411 -20.53 -1.25 -14.16
CA ILE A 411 -19.14 -1.29 -14.61
C ILE A 411 -18.52 0.11 -14.46
N ALA A 412 -19.18 1.16 -14.97
CA ALA A 412 -18.70 2.54 -14.87
C ALA A 412 -18.49 2.97 -13.40
N TYR A 413 -19.41 2.58 -12.51
CA TYR A 413 -19.27 2.82 -11.07
C TYR A 413 -18.05 2.09 -10.50
N ILE A 414 -17.85 0.81 -10.79
CA ILE A 414 -16.69 0.06 -10.27
C ILE A 414 -15.37 0.61 -10.83
N GLU A 415 -15.35 1.10 -12.08
CA GLU A 415 -14.19 1.76 -12.67
C GLU A 415 -13.85 3.08 -11.93
N SER A 416 -14.86 3.86 -11.53
CA SER A 416 -14.64 5.05 -10.70
C SER A 416 -14.07 4.70 -9.32
N VAL A 417 -14.49 3.60 -8.71
CA VAL A 417 -13.92 3.09 -7.45
C VAL A 417 -12.48 2.60 -7.66
N GLN A 418 -12.18 1.93 -8.78
CA GLN A 418 -10.80 1.53 -9.11
C GLN A 418 -9.89 2.76 -9.22
N GLU A 419 -10.36 3.84 -9.84
CA GLU A 419 -9.59 5.08 -9.94
C GLU A 419 -9.39 5.74 -8.57
N ALA A 420 -10.40 5.79 -7.73
CA ALA A 420 -10.25 6.27 -6.35
C ALA A 420 -9.22 5.44 -5.56
N LEU A 421 -9.22 4.09 -5.73
CA LEU A 421 -8.24 3.20 -5.10
C LEU A 421 -6.80 3.40 -5.63
N ARG A 422 -6.62 3.76 -6.89
CA ARG A 422 -5.29 4.07 -7.45
C ARG A 422 -4.70 5.34 -6.83
N ARG A 423 -5.54 6.32 -6.53
CA ARG A 423 -5.15 7.61 -5.94
C ARG A 423 -4.99 7.57 -4.44
N ALA A 424 -5.64 6.61 -3.76
CA ALA A 424 -5.60 6.50 -2.31
C ALA A 424 -4.16 6.29 -1.79
N THR A 425 -3.70 7.20 -0.95
CA THR A 425 -2.36 7.24 -0.34
C THR A 425 -2.39 7.01 1.17
N THR A 426 -3.56 7.13 1.80
CA THR A 426 -3.75 7.00 3.25
C THR A 426 -4.68 5.85 3.62
N GLU A 427 -4.52 5.30 4.82
CA GLU A 427 -5.42 4.28 5.37
C GLU A 427 -6.86 4.79 5.49
N GLY A 428 -7.03 6.07 5.86
CA GLY A 428 -8.34 6.70 5.95
C GLY A 428 -9.11 6.68 4.63
N GLU A 429 -8.43 6.99 3.51
CA GLU A 429 -9.03 6.93 2.17
C GLU A 429 -9.45 5.52 1.79
N LEU A 430 -8.62 4.51 2.10
CA LEU A 430 -8.96 3.10 1.85
C LEU A 430 -10.14 2.62 2.68
N LEU A 431 -10.26 3.08 3.93
CA LEU A 431 -11.39 2.78 4.82
C LEU A 431 -12.69 3.40 4.29
N GLU A 432 -12.66 4.65 3.81
CA GLU A 432 -13.83 5.29 3.21
C GLU A 432 -14.30 4.57 1.96
N ILE A 433 -13.39 4.20 1.04
CA ILE A 433 -13.72 3.44 -0.18
C ILE A 433 -14.28 2.04 0.18
N ARG A 434 -13.71 1.39 1.20
CA ARG A 434 -14.22 0.09 1.68
C ARG A 434 -15.64 0.22 2.24
N GLU A 435 -15.91 1.29 2.98
CA GLU A 435 -17.25 1.56 3.53
C GLU A 435 -18.25 1.87 2.42
N GLU A 436 -17.86 2.64 1.40
CA GLU A 436 -18.66 2.88 0.19
C GLU A 436 -19.06 1.57 -0.48
N LEU A 437 -18.11 0.69 -0.76
CA LEU A 437 -18.35 -0.63 -1.38
C LEU A 437 -19.26 -1.52 -0.51
N ARG A 438 -19.16 -1.41 0.81
CA ARG A 438 -20.01 -2.14 1.76
C ARG A 438 -21.45 -1.61 1.73
N GLN A 439 -21.63 -0.29 1.73
CA GLN A 439 -22.95 0.35 1.63
C GLN A 439 -23.64 0.03 0.30
N GLN A 440 -22.86 -0.08 -0.77
CA GLN A 440 -23.36 -0.47 -2.10
C GLN A 440 -23.54 -2.00 -2.27
N GLY A 441 -23.28 -2.81 -1.22
CA GLY A 441 -23.52 -4.25 -1.22
C GLY A 441 -22.48 -5.11 -1.96
N TYR A 442 -21.36 -4.54 -2.37
CA TYR A 442 -20.29 -5.29 -3.06
C TYR A 442 -19.38 -6.06 -2.08
N LEU A 443 -19.27 -5.61 -0.82
CA LEU A 443 -18.52 -6.31 0.21
C LEU A 443 -19.45 -6.80 1.32
N LYS A 444 -19.22 -8.04 1.77
CA LYS A 444 -19.96 -8.63 2.90
C LYS A 444 -19.57 -7.96 4.21
N THR A 445 -20.55 -7.68 5.07
CA THR A 445 -20.33 -7.36 6.48
C THR A 445 -19.82 -8.60 7.20
N MET A 446 -18.52 -8.66 7.52
CA MET A 446 -18.04 -9.65 8.48
C MET A 446 -18.35 -9.12 9.91
N THR A 447 -19.56 -9.39 10.39
CA THR A 447 -19.83 -9.39 11.83
C THR A 447 -19.50 -10.80 12.34
N PRO A 448 -18.50 -10.97 13.21
CA PRO A 448 -18.34 -12.23 13.92
C PRO A 448 -19.64 -12.48 14.72
N LYS A 449 -20.25 -13.64 14.58
CA LYS A 449 -21.39 -14.04 15.40
C LYS A 449 -21.04 -13.85 16.88
N GLY A 450 -21.71 -12.93 17.57
CA GLY A 450 -21.61 -12.76 19.01
C GLY A 450 -20.92 -11.49 19.53
N GLN A 451 -20.38 -10.63 18.68
CA GLN A 451 -19.91 -9.31 19.13
C GLN A 451 -20.93 -8.23 18.78
N LYS A 452 -21.33 -7.43 19.80
CA LYS A 452 -22.06 -6.18 19.55
C LYS A 452 -21.27 -5.34 18.57
N PRO A 453 -21.92 -4.60 17.63
CA PRO A 453 -21.21 -3.72 16.72
C PRO A 453 -20.31 -2.81 17.59
N LEU A 454 -19.01 -2.85 17.36
CA LEU A 454 -18.12 -1.83 17.92
C LEU A 454 -18.74 -0.49 17.55
N GLN A 455 -19.05 0.32 18.58
CA GLN A 455 -19.50 1.70 18.40
C GLN A 455 -18.63 2.31 17.30
N LYS A 456 -19.30 2.90 16.28
CA LYS A 456 -18.63 3.69 15.25
C LYS A 456 -17.53 4.51 15.94
N ARG A 457 -16.27 4.11 15.77
CA ARG A 457 -15.19 5.06 16.00
C ARG A 457 -15.55 6.24 15.12
N ARG A 458 -15.85 7.36 15.73
CA ARG A 458 -15.97 8.67 15.10
C ARG A 458 -14.57 9.09 14.60
N GLY A 459 -14.02 8.36 13.64
CA GLY A 459 -13.06 8.89 12.71
C GLY A 459 -13.90 9.79 11.80
N GLY A 460 -13.76 11.09 11.93
CA GLY A 460 -14.43 12.03 11.04
C GLY A 460 -14.09 11.64 9.59
N THR A 461 -15.07 11.77 8.70
CA THR A 461 -14.85 11.73 7.26
C THR A 461 -13.67 12.65 6.92
N LEU A 462 -12.72 12.16 6.15
CA LEU A 462 -11.59 12.99 5.70
C LEU A 462 -12.15 14.23 4.98
N PRO A 463 -11.57 15.42 5.18
CA PRO A 463 -11.98 16.58 4.40
C PRO A 463 -11.62 16.36 2.93
N PRO A 464 -12.37 16.96 1.97
CA PRO A 464 -11.99 16.99 0.57
C PRO A 464 -10.62 17.64 0.40
N LEU A 465 -9.93 17.35 -0.70
CA LEU A 465 -8.71 18.08 -1.05
C LEU A 465 -9.09 19.55 -1.30
N ARG A 466 -8.32 20.45 -0.73
CA ARG A 466 -8.54 21.89 -0.84
C ARG A 466 -7.33 22.50 -1.53
N TYR A 467 -7.59 23.27 -2.56
CA TYR A 467 -6.59 24.00 -3.33
C TYR A 467 -6.93 25.48 -3.35
N ARG A 468 -5.92 26.31 -3.60
CA ARG A 468 -6.08 27.73 -3.80
C ARG A 468 -5.52 28.12 -5.14
N SER A 469 -6.38 28.75 -5.98
CA SER A 469 -5.92 29.23 -7.28
C SER A 469 -4.94 30.38 -7.15
N SER A 470 -4.21 30.67 -8.21
CA SER A 470 -3.29 31.81 -8.27
C SER A 470 -4.00 33.15 -8.02
N ASP A 471 -5.27 33.25 -8.37
CA ASP A 471 -6.12 34.43 -8.15
C ASP A 471 -6.84 34.42 -6.79
N GLY A 472 -6.59 33.43 -5.94
CA GLY A 472 -7.09 33.35 -4.57
C GLY A 472 -8.44 32.69 -4.40
N TYR A 473 -9.01 32.02 -5.41
CA TYR A 473 -10.24 31.25 -5.31
C TYR A 473 -10.00 29.89 -4.66
N THR A 474 -10.98 29.38 -3.92
CA THR A 474 -10.93 28.05 -3.33
C THR A 474 -11.46 27.01 -4.30
N ILE A 475 -10.70 25.92 -4.49
CA ILE A 475 -11.08 24.78 -5.32
C ILE A 475 -11.12 23.54 -4.43
N LEU A 476 -12.23 22.81 -4.47
CA LEU A 476 -12.43 21.58 -3.70
C LEU A 476 -12.42 20.37 -4.64
N CYS A 477 -11.76 19.27 -4.23
CA CYS A 477 -11.70 18.05 -5.02
C CYS A 477 -12.06 16.84 -4.14
N GLY A 478 -13.00 16.01 -4.62
CA GLY A 478 -13.44 14.82 -3.92
C GLY A 478 -12.43 13.68 -3.99
N ARG A 479 -12.24 12.96 -2.87
CA ARG A 479 -11.31 11.83 -2.76
C ARG A 479 -11.93 10.51 -3.23
N ASN A 480 -13.27 10.38 -3.12
CA ASN A 480 -14.06 9.20 -3.46
C ASN A 480 -15.47 9.61 -3.92
N ASN A 481 -16.25 8.64 -4.38
CA ASN A 481 -17.59 8.92 -4.94
C ASN A 481 -18.59 9.47 -3.92
N LEU A 482 -18.51 9.08 -2.65
CA LEU A 482 -19.35 9.66 -1.59
C LEU A 482 -19.03 11.15 -1.37
N GLN A 483 -17.74 11.50 -1.39
CA GLN A 483 -17.33 12.89 -1.30
C GLN A 483 -17.69 13.69 -2.54
N ASN A 484 -17.59 13.08 -3.75
CA ASN A 484 -18.03 13.70 -5.00
C ASN A 484 -19.51 14.11 -4.89
N ASP A 485 -20.37 13.21 -4.42
CA ASP A 485 -21.78 13.52 -4.16
C ASP A 485 -21.97 14.63 -3.12
N GLN A 486 -21.25 14.54 -2.01
CA GLN A 486 -21.35 15.53 -0.94
C GLN A 486 -20.95 16.93 -1.42
N LEU A 487 -19.84 17.02 -2.17
CA LEU A 487 -19.36 18.28 -2.74
C LEU A 487 -20.38 18.87 -3.70
N THR A 488 -20.82 18.10 -4.69
CA THR A 488 -21.65 18.58 -5.77
C THR A 488 -23.08 18.86 -5.34
N LEU A 489 -23.67 18.03 -4.46
CA LEU A 489 -25.10 18.10 -4.15
C LEU A 489 -25.42 18.82 -2.83
N LYS A 490 -24.41 19.00 -1.94
CA LYS A 490 -24.66 19.55 -0.59
C LYS A 490 -23.74 20.72 -0.22
N THR A 491 -22.52 20.77 -0.73
CA THR A 491 -21.52 21.77 -0.34
C THR A 491 -21.49 22.94 -1.33
N ALA A 492 -21.49 22.64 -2.62
CA ALA A 492 -21.44 23.66 -3.67
C ALA A 492 -22.77 24.40 -3.83
N HIS A 493 -22.69 25.70 -4.15
CA HIS A 493 -23.83 26.51 -4.53
C HIS A 493 -24.12 26.40 -6.04
N GLY A 494 -25.34 26.67 -6.44
CA GLY A 494 -25.74 26.57 -7.85
C GLY A 494 -24.97 27.48 -8.81
N SER A 495 -24.35 28.55 -8.31
CA SER A 495 -23.47 29.48 -9.04
C SER A 495 -22.03 29.02 -9.14
N ASP A 496 -21.59 28.02 -8.36
CA ASP A 496 -20.23 27.49 -8.42
C ASP A 496 -20.01 26.68 -9.70
N LEU A 497 -18.75 26.50 -10.10
CA LEU A 497 -18.39 25.70 -11.24
C LEU A 497 -17.97 24.30 -10.83
N TRP A 498 -18.49 23.32 -11.55
CA TRP A 498 -18.14 21.92 -11.45
C TRP A 498 -17.32 21.51 -12.67
N PHE A 499 -16.26 20.73 -12.44
CA PHE A 499 -15.35 20.19 -13.44
C PHE A 499 -15.22 18.69 -13.29
N HIS A 500 -15.15 17.98 -14.42
CA HIS A 500 -14.93 16.54 -14.48
C HIS A 500 -14.36 16.11 -15.83
N ILE A 501 -13.59 15.04 -15.84
CA ILE A 501 -13.10 14.43 -17.09
C ILE A 501 -14.28 13.90 -17.92
N GLN A 502 -14.25 14.15 -19.24
CA GLN A 502 -15.31 13.73 -20.15
C GLN A 502 -15.35 12.22 -20.30
N LYS A 503 -16.52 11.60 -19.98
CA LYS A 503 -16.82 10.16 -20.16
C LYS A 503 -15.81 9.17 -19.57
N GLN A 504 -15.05 9.57 -18.59
CA GLN A 504 -14.05 8.73 -17.93
C GLN A 504 -14.14 8.88 -16.41
N PRO A 505 -13.60 7.93 -15.63
CA PRO A 505 -13.55 8.02 -14.17
C PRO A 505 -12.67 9.17 -13.66
N GLY A 506 -13.18 9.96 -12.71
CA GLY A 506 -12.44 11.07 -12.10
C GLY A 506 -13.10 11.62 -10.84
N SER A 507 -12.47 12.62 -10.23
CA SER A 507 -13.05 13.40 -9.14
C SER A 507 -13.93 14.50 -9.63
N HIS A 508 -14.96 14.83 -8.85
CA HIS A 508 -15.63 16.10 -8.97
C HIS A 508 -14.75 17.19 -8.38
N VAL A 509 -14.47 18.21 -9.16
CA VAL A 509 -13.75 19.40 -8.74
C VAL A 509 -14.71 20.58 -8.75
N ILE A 510 -14.79 21.31 -7.64
CA ILE A 510 -15.69 22.45 -7.47
C ILE A 510 -14.86 23.71 -7.25
N LEU A 511 -15.01 24.67 -8.14
CA LEU A 511 -14.51 26.03 -7.95
C LEU A 511 -15.58 26.85 -7.23
N LEU A 512 -15.28 27.28 -6.01
CA LEU A 512 -16.16 28.16 -5.22
C LEU A 512 -16.02 29.58 -5.76
N THR A 513 -17.05 30.05 -6.48
CA THR A 513 -17.02 31.37 -7.15
C THR A 513 -17.37 32.53 -6.23
N GLY A 514 -18.00 32.23 -5.07
CA GLY A 514 -18.49 33.26 -4.17
C GLY A 514 -19.62 34.12 -4.79
N GLY A 515 -20.24 33.64 -5.86
CA GLY A 515 -21.30 34.34 -6.59
C GLY A 515 -20.79 35.15 -7.79
N THR A 516 -19.49 35.15 -8.09
CA THR A 516 -18.90 35.79 -9.28
C THR A 516 -19.43 35.09 -10.54
N PRO A 517 -19.99 35.84 -11.54
CA PRO A 517 -20.44 35.28 -12.79
C PRO A 517 -19.29 34.62 -13.58
N LEU A 518 -19.65 33.66 -14.45
CA LEU A 518 -18.65 32.91 -15.24
C LEU A 518 -17.78 33.81 -16.10
N GLU A 519 -18.38 34.85 -16.67
CA GLU A 519 -17.72 35.80 -17.57
C GLU A 519 -16.71 36.71 -16.86
N GLU A 520 -16.80 36.82 -15.53
CA GLU A 520 -15.93 37.67 -14.68
C GLU A 520 -14.85 36.84 -13.96
N LEU A 521 -14.90 35.52 -14.09
CA LEU A 521 -13.88 34.65 -13.46
C LEU A 521 -12.57 34.70 -14.26
N PRO A 522 -11.41 34.78 -13.61
CA PRO A 522 -10.12 34.72 -14.29
C PRO A 522 -9.93 33.41 -15.08
N ASP A 523 -9.54 33.49 -16.32
CA ASP A 523 -9.26 32.33 -17.18
C ASP A 523 -8.24 31.38 -16.53
N GLN A 524 -7.19 31.94 -15.89
CA GLN A 524 -6.17 31.18 -15.17
C GLN A 524 -6.78 30.30 -14.07
N THR A 525 -7.74 30.81 -13.30
CA THR A 525 -8.43 30.06 -12.25
C THR A 525 -9.25 28.89 -12.83
N ILE A 526 -9.92 29.10 -13.99
CA ILE A 526 -10.68 28.06 -14.68
C ILE A 526 -9.74 26.98 -15.22
N GLU A 527 -8.60 27.37 -15.82
CA GLU A 527 -7.58 26.46 -16.32
C GLU A 527 -6.95 25.62 -15.19
N GLU A 528 -6.66 26.25 -14.05
CA GLU A 528 -6.14 25.57 -12.87
C GLU A 528 -7.15 24.55 -12.31
N ALA A 529 -8.44 24.89 -12.24
CA ALA A 529 -9.48 23.97 -11.80
C ALA A 529 -9.64 22.78 -12.77
N ALA A 530 -9.56 23.02 -14.09
CA ALA A 530 -9.59 21.95 -15.08
C ALA A 530 -8.34 21.08 -15.02
N MET A 531 -7.16 21.66 -14.83
CA MET A 531 -5.90 20.93 -14.65
C MET A 531 -5.98 20.03 -13.38
N LEU A 532 -6.54 20.53 -12.29
CA LEU A 532 -6.78 19.73 -11.07
C LEU A 532 -7.75 18.57 -11.32
N ALA A 533 -8.81 18.77 -12.14
CA ALA A 533 -9.71 17.69 -12.54
C ALA A 533 -8.99 16.63 -13.39
N ALA A 534 -8.12 17.06 -14.31
CA ALA A 534 -7.30 16.15 -15.11
C ALA A 534 -6.32 15.34 -14.24
N CYS A 535 -5.60 15.99 -13.31
CA CYS A 535 -4.68 15.34 -12.38
C CYS A 535 -5.38 14.32 -11.45
N ASN A 536 -6.67 14.53 -11.16
CA ASN A 536 -7.49 13.68 -10.29
C ASN A 536 -8.44 12.77 -11.08
N SER A 537 -8.02 12.29 -12.24
CA SER A 537 -8.80 11.43 -13.12
C SER A 537 -7.98 10.26 -13.67
N SER A 538 -8.65 9.36 -14.39
CA SER A 538 -7.99 8.28 -15.14
C SER A 538 -7.05 8.79 -16.26
N GLY A 539 -7.25 10.02 -16.73
CA GLY A 539 -6.42 10.69 -17.73
C GLY A 539 -5.16 11.37 -17.22
N ARG A 540 -4.82 11.26 -15.95
CA ARG A 540 -3.73 11.99 -15.27
C ARG A 540 -2.32 11.81 -15.85
N GLU A 541 -2.11 10.78 -16.66
CA GLU A 541 -0.83 10.49 -17.33
C GLU A 541 -0.88 10.79 -18.84
N SER A 542 -2.01 11.30 -19.32
CA SER A 542 -2.21 11.62 -20.73
C SER A 542 -1.67 13.01 -21.05
N SER A 543 -1.22 13.23 -22.29
CA SER A 543 -0.69 14.53 -22.74
C SER A 543 -1.76 15.61 -22.86
N ARG A 544 -3.01 15.22 -23.15
CA ARG A 544 -4.16 16.13 -23.25
C ARG A 544 -5.44 15.41 -22.83
N VAL A 545 -6.22 16.06 -21.99
CA VAL A 545 -7.43 15.50 -21.39
C VAL A 545 -8.61 16.44 -21.59
N PRO A 546 -9.75 15.98 -22.16
CA PRO A 546 -10.96 16.78 -22.24
C PRO A 546 -11.63 16.84 -20.86
N ILE A 547 -11.83 18.05 -20.35
CA ILE A 547 -12.52 18.33 -19.10
C ILE A 547 -13.80 19.09 -19.39
N ASP A 548 -14.92 18.51 -19.00
CA ASP A 548 -16.21 19.18 -19.03
C ASP A 548 -16.37 20.05 -17.79
N TYR A 549 -16.91 21.26 -17.96
CA TYR A 549 -17.25 22.14 -16.84
C TYR A 549 -18.58 22.83 -17.06
N THR A 550 -19.29 23.07 -15.97
CA THR A 550 -20.60 23.71 -15.99
C THR A 550 -20.95 24.28 -14.60
N LEU A 551 -21.99 25.11 -14.53
CA LEU A 551 -22.54 25.56 -13.27
C LEU A 551 -23.18 24.38 -12.51
N VAL A 552 -22.98 24.33 -11.21
CA VAL A 552 -23.54 23.25 -10.34
C VAL A 552 -25.05 23.13 -10.48
N LYS A 553 -25.79 24.21 -10.72
CA LYS A 553 -27.25 24.18 -10.98
C LYS A 553 -27.67 23.30 -12.15
N ASN A 554 -26.77 23.03 -13.12
CA ASN A 554 -27.03 22.19 -14.28
C ASN A 554 -26.78 20.68 -14.00
N ILE A 555 -26.24 20.34 -12.81
CA ILE A 555 -25.94 18.99 -12.41
C ILE A 555 -27.18 18.36 -11.75
N LYS A 556 -27.56 17.19 -12.22
CA LYS A 556 -28.68 16.41 -11.65
C LYS A 556 -28.22 15.02 -11.28
N LYS A 557 -28.71 14.51 -10.16
CA LYS A 557 -28.50 13.12 -9.78
C LYS A 557 -29.79 12.33 -10.07
N PRO A 558 -29.77 11.32 -10.98
CA PRO A 558 -30.93 10.46 -11.21
C PRO A 558 -31.32 9.68 -9.97
N ASN A 559 -32.61 9.43 -9.80
CA ASN A 559 -33.10 8.61 -8.70
C ASN A 559 -32.50 7.20 -8.78
N GLY A 560 -31.91 6.73 -7.67
CA GLY A 560 -31.27 5.41 -7.61
C GLY A 560 -29.86 5.35 -8.22
N ALA A 561 -29.31 6.46 -8.76
CA ALA A 561 -27.96 6.48 -9.28
C ALA A 561 -26.90 6.23 -8.18
N ARG A 562 -25.84 5.52 -8.54
CA ARG A 562 -24.72 5.19 -7.66
C ARG A 562 -23.99 6.45 -7.19
N PRO A 563 -23.25 6.39 -6.05
CA PRO A 563 -22.43 7.52 -5.60
C PRO A 563 -21.48 8.00 -6.72
N GLY A 564 -21.30 9.32 -6.84
CA GLY A 564 -20.45 9.93 -7.85
C GLY A 564 -21.04 10.01 -9.27
N MET A 565 -22.20 9.39 -9.50
CA MET A 565 -22.85 9.39 -10.82
C MET A 565 -23.83 10.56 -10.94
N VAL A 566 -23.59 11.43 -11.90
CA VAL A 566 -24.41 12.61 -12.17
C VAL A 566 -24.66 12.75 -13.68
N ILE A 567 -25.69 13.51 -14.07
CA ILE A 567 -26.00 13.87 -15.44
C ILE A 567 -26.02 15.40 -15.58
N TYR A 568 -25.57 15.88 -16.72
CA TYR A 568 -25.57 17.29 -17.10
C TYR A 568 -25.78 17.41 -18.61
N GLU A 569 -26.50 18.44 -19.06
CA GLU A 569 -26.87 18.62 -20.48
C GLU A 569 -26.22 19.87 -21.06
N THR A 570 -26.03 20.92 -20.24
CA THR A 570 -25.41 22.18 -20.66
C THR A 570 -24.02 22.28 -20.05
N TYR A 571 -22.98 22.23 -20.87
CA TYR A 571 -21.59 22.25 -20.41
C TYR A 571 -20.65 22.80 -21.49
N TYR A 572 -19.46 23.15 -21.04
CA TYR A 572 -18.33 23.50 -21.90
C TYR A 572 -17.26 22.41 -21.74
N THR A 573 -16.44 22.22 -22.77
CA THR A 573 -15.31 21.27 -22.74
C THR A 573 -14.04 22.03 -23.06
N MET A 574 -13.02 21.86 -22.23
CA MET A 574 -11.68 22.36 -22.49
C MET A 574 -10.65 21.23 -22.51
N LEU A 575 -9.61 21.38 -23.33
CA LEU A 575 -8.49 20.45 -23.39
C LEU A 575 -7.37 20.98 -22.48
N THR A 576 -7.01 20.20 -21.46
CA THR A 576 -5.96 20.57 -20.52
C THR A 576 -4.89 19.48 -20.41
N THR A 577 -3.70 19.85 -19.99
CA THR A 577 -2.58 18.93 -19.70
C THR A 577 -2.47 18.78 -18.20
N PRO A 578 -2.48 17.54 -17.66
CA PRO A 578 -2.23 17.31 -16.23
C PRO A 578 -0.82 17.77 -15.85
N ASP A 579 -0.71 18.63 -14.83
CA ASP A 579 0.56 19.05 -14.24
C ASP A 579 0.55 18.81 -12.74
N HIS A 580 1.13 17.69 -12.31
CA HIS A 580 1.20 17.31 -10.90
C HIS A 580 2.07 18.24 -10.06
N ALA A 581 3.09 18.87 -10.64
CA ALA A 581 3.95 19.80 -9.92
C ALA A 581 3.23 21.12 -9.64
N ALA A 582 2.47 21.62 -10.62
CA ALA A 582 1.60 22.79 -10.44
C ALA A 582 0.47 22.48 -9.44
N ALA A 583 -0.21 21.33 -9.58
CA ALA A 583 -1.27 20.91 -8.66
C ALA A 583 -0.78 20.85 -7.18
N GLN A 584 0.44 20.36 -6.96
CA GLN A 584 1.03 20.30 -5.62
C GLN A 584 1.31 21.68 -5.02
N LYS A 585 1.62 22.69 -5.85
CA LYS A 585 1.84 24.08 -5.38
C LYS A 585 0.54 24.75 -4.94
N LEU A 586 -0.58 24.41 -5.59
CA LEU A 586 -1.90 24.95 -5.27
C LEU A 586 -2.56 24.28 -4.06
N LEU A 587 -2.04 23.12 -3.59
CA LEU A 587 -2.62 22.35 -2.48
C LEU A 587 -2.46 23.11 -1.16
N GLU A 588 -3.57 23.42 -0.50
CA GLU A 588 -3.56 23.94 0.88
C GLU A 588 -3.22 22.81 1.87
N LYS A 589 -2.27 23.06 2.77
CA LYS A 589 -1.80 22.10 3.79
C LYS A 589 -2.72 22.04 5.01
#